data_2de6000ee65e2c573526985078ef36c2
#
_entry.id   2de6000ee65e2c573526985078ef36c2
#
_cell.length_a   1.000
_cell.length_b   1.000
_cell.length_c   1.000
_cell.angle_alpha   90.00
_cell.angle_beta   90.00
_cell.angle_gamma   90.00
#
_symmetry.space_group_name_H-M   'P 1'
#
loop_
_entity.id
_entity.type
_entity.pdbx_description
1 polymer ?
#
loop_
_entity_poly.entity_id
_entity_poly.type
_entity_poly.pdbx_seq_one_letter_code
_entity_poly.pdbx_strand_id
1 'polypeptide(L)'
;MYYLKLFDETLLKFDMDNTITLKISNIQILSADKKRFPEALQLEVSEETIKEFLEQRIVPKNRTFVKNILEANDLDFRDVKGVIDISKGLSLTDCFWIVTDDSLKFEDYNLFDNHFSSELSLVAFTGYTSKIKGIATSPEFTTDGALPKAWRRIDNEVFLYKGSTEYLKASNGGNEP
;
A
#
# COMPACT_ATOMS: atom_id res chain seq x y z
N MET A 1 -10.49 -3.11 -15.40
CA MET A 1 -11.46 -2.30 -14.64
C MET A 1 -11.12 -2.40 -13.17
N TYR A 2 -11.06 -1.28 -12.47
CA TYR A 2 -10.82 -1.17 -11.03
C TYR A 2 -12.02 -0.50 -10.37
N TYR A 3 -12.27 -0.83 -9.12
CA TYR A 3 -13.35 -0.28 -8.30
C TYR A 3 -12.74 0.33 -7.05
N LEU A 4 -12.94 1.65 -6.84
CA LEU A 4 -12.65 2.29 -5.56
C LEU A 4 -13.86 2.11 -4.66
N LYS A 5 -13.63 1.51 -3.51
CA LYS A 5 -14.67 1.20 -2.51
C LYS A 5 -14.39 1.89 -1.18
N LEU A 6 -15.46 2.22 -0.47
CA LEU A 6 -15.47 2.54 0.95
C LEU A 6 -16.21 1.42 1.67
N PHE A 7 -15.52 0.62 2.47
CA PHE A 7 -16.04 -0.68 2.90
C PHE A 7 -16.52 -1.51 1.70
N ASP A 8 -17.76 -1.97 1.68
CA ASP A 8 -18.34 -2.75 0.59
C ASP A 8 -19.02 -1.90 -0.49
N GLU A 9 -19.12 -0.59 -0.30
CA GLU A 9 -19.76 0.29 -1.28
C GLU A 9 -18.78 0.77 -2.35
N THR A 10 -19.14 0.58 -3.61
CA THR A 10 -18.36 1.07 -4.75
C THR A 10 -18.68 2.53 -5.02
N LEU A 11 -17.67 3.39 -4.93
CA LEU A 11 -17.79 4.84 -5.14
C LEU A 11 -17.61 5.24 -6.61
N LEU A 12 -16.60 4.67 -7.25
CA LEU A 12 -16.30 4.89 -8.67
C LEU A 12 -15.59 3.67 -9.27
N LYS A 13 -15.58 3.60 -10.59
CA LYS A 13 -14.77 2.62 -11.33
C LYS A 13 -13.97 3.30 -12.43
N PHE A 14 -12.84 2.71 -12.79
CA PHE A 14 -11.89 3.24 -13.77
C PHE A 14 -11.01 2.13 -14.36
N ASP A 15 -10.37 2.42 -15.48
CA ASP A 15 -9.29 1.56 -15.99
C ASP A 15 -7.94 2.15 -15.59
N MET A 16 -7.01 1.26 -15.25
CA MET A 16 -5.63 1.61 -14.88
C MET A 16 -4.66 0.83 -15.76
N ASP A 17 -3.75 1.53 -16.41
CA ASP A 17 -2.62 1.00 -17.15
C ASP A 17 -1.32 1.62 -16.63
N ASN A 18 -0.26 0.83 -16.56
CA ASN A 18 1.07 1.25 -16.11
C ASN A 18 2.19 0.72 -17.02
N THR A 19 1.90 0.56 -18.31
CA THR A 19 2.87 -0.01 -19.28
C THR A 19 4.10 0.91 -19.45
N ILE A 20 3.89 2.22 -19.53
CA ILE A 20 4.97 3.23 -19.66
C ILE A 20 4.90 4.20 -18.49
N THR A 21 3.75 4.78 -18.29
CA THR A 21 3.41 5.68 -17.17
C THR A 21 2.04 5.33 -16.66
N LEU A 22 1.78 5.61 -15.39
CA LEU A 22 0.45 5.41 -14.82
C LEU A 22 -0.58 6.25 -15.59
N LYS A 23 -1.57 5.58 -16.17
CA LYS A 23 -2.67 6.18 -16.91
C LYS A 23 -4.01 5.68 -16.37
N ILE A 24 -4.90 6.61 -16.12
CA ILE A 24 -6.27 6.36 -15.69
C ILE A 24 -7.22 6.74 -16.81
N SER A 25 -8.22 5.92 -17.07
CA SER A 25 -9.22 6.17 -18.11
C SER A 25 -10.55 5.54 -17.77
N ASN A 26 -11.58 5.80 -18.57
CA ASN A 26 -12.94 5.24 -18.44
C ASN A 26 -13.53 5.42 -17.03
N ILE A 27 -13.33 6.62 -16.44
CA ILE A 27 -13.79 6.97 -15.10
C ILE A 27 -15.32 7.05 -15.09
N GLN A 28 -15.97 6.31 -14.18
CA GLN A 28 -17.40 6.36 -13.95
C GLN A 28 -17.67 6.51 -12.45
N ILE A 29 -18.30 7.61 -12.07
CA ILE A 29 -18.73 7.91 -10.71
C ILE A 29 -20.05 7.17 -10.44
N LEU A 30 -20.10 6.37 -9.39
CA LEU A 30 -21.25 5.55 -9.02
C LEU A 30 -21.98 6.09 -7.79
N SER A 31 -21.24 6.70 -6.84
CA SER A 31 -21.85 7.36 -5.68
C SER A 31 -22.09 8.85 -5.95
N ALA A 32 -23.27 9.35 -5.64
CA ALA A 32 -23.61 10.77 -5.77
C ALA A 32 -23.11 11.62 -4.59
N ASP A 33 -22.82 10.99 -3.44
CA ASP A 33 -22.36 11.70 -2.24
C ASP A 33 -20.84 11.89 -2.24
N LYS A 34 -20.42 13.07 -2.66
CA LYS A 34 -19.00 13.44 -2.71
C LYS A 34 -18.29 13.38 -1.35
N LYS A 35 -18.99 13.53 -0.23
CA LYS A 35 -18.39 13.45 1.12
C LYS A 35 -17.91 12.04 1.48
N ARG A 36 -18.37 11.05 0.76
CA ARG A 36 -17.94 9.65 0.94
C ARG A 36 -16.63 9.32 0.22
N PHE A 37 -16.17 10.19 -0.67
CA PHE A 37 -14.90 10.00 -1.37
C PHE A 37 -13.71 10.35 -0.47
N PRO A 38 -12.52 9.79 -0.76
CA PRO A 38 -11.28 10.30 -0.18
C PRO A 38 -11.16 11.81 -0.37
N GLU A 39 -10.57 12.53 0.57
CA GLU A 39 -10.46 13.98 0.52
C GLU A 39 -9.92 14.51 -0.81
N ALA A 40 -8.90 13.82 -1.36
CA ALA A 40 -8.30 14.16 -2.66
C ALA A 40 -9.30 14.12 -3.83
N LEU A 41 -10.42 13.38 -3.70
CA LEU A 41 -11.43 13.20 -4.77
C LEU A 41 -12.75 13.94 -4.49
N GLN A 42 -12.90 14.62 -3.36
CA GLN A 42 -14.17 15.27 -3.00
C GLN A 42 -14.49 16.48 -3.87
N LEU A 43 -13.50 17.25 -4.26
CA LEU A 43 -13.67 18.45 -5.10
C LEU A 43 -13.86 18.06 -6.56
N GLU A 44 -12.98 17.22 -7.07
CA GLU A 44 -12.94 16.79 -8.45
C GLU A 44 -12.51 15.32 -8.54
N VAL A 45 -13.15 14.56 -9.44
CA VAL A 45 -12.75 13.22 -9.83
C VAL A 45 -12.24 13.28 -11.26
N SER A 46 -10.93 13.27 -11.42
CA SER A 46 -10.22 13.31 -12.69
C SER A 46 -9.13 12.24 -12.76
N GLU A 47 -8.46 12.10 -13.90
CA GLU A 47 -7.29 11.23 -14.05
C GLU A 47 -6.19 11.62 -13.05
N GLU A 48 -5.93 12.92 -12.92
CA GLU A 48 -4.88 13.48 -12.06
C GLU A 48 -5.17 13.20 -10.58
N THR A 49 -6.39 13.51 -10.12
CA THR A 49 -6.73 13.33 -8.70
C THR A 49 -6.78 11.86 -8.29
N ILE A 50 -7.19 10.97 -9.20
CA ILE A 50 -7.11 9.51 -8.95
C ILE A 50 -5.64 9.06 -8.89
N LYS A 51 -4.76 9.52 -9.78
CA LYS A 51 -3.32 9.21 -9.71
C LYS A 51 -2.71 9.67 -8.39
N GLU A 52 -2.95 10.90 -7.98
CA GLU A 52 -2.47 11.43 -6.71
C GLU A 52 -2.95 10.57 -5.53
N PHE A 53 -4.21 10.19 -5.52
CA PHE A 53 -4.76 9.29 -4.50
C PHE A 53 -4.05 7.92 -4.50
N LEU A 54 -3.84 7.31 -5.67
CA LEU A 54 -3.15 6.03 -5.79
C LEU A 54 -1.68 6.12 -5.34
N GLU A 55 -0.98 7.19 -5.69
CA GLU A 55 0.42 7.42 -5.29
C GLU A 55 0.56 7.60 -3.77
N GLN A 56 -0.46 8.13 -3.10
CA GLN A 56 -0.51 8.20 -1.63
C GLN A 56 -0.78 6.83 -0.97
N ARG A 57 -1.20 5.83 -1.76
CA ARG A 57 -1.50 4.47 -1.32
C ARG A 57 -0.37 3.48 -1.55
N ILE A 58 0.80 3.95 -1.91
CA ILE A 58 1.98 3.11 -2.10
C ILE A 58 3.12 3.57 -1.20
N VAL A 59 4.03 2.66 -0.91
CA VAL A 59 5.21 2.94 -0.09
C VAL A 59 6.06 4.04 -0.72
N PRO A 60 6.45 5.10 0.04
CA PRO A 60 7.21 6.22 -0.51
C PRO A 60 8.63 5.79 -0.93
N LYS A 61 9.11 6.37 -2.03
CA LYS A 61 10.40 6.04 -2.64
C LYS A 61 11.61 6.29 -1.73
N ASN A 62 11.49 7.20 -0.77
CA ASN A 62 12.54 7.54 0.20
C ASN A 62 12.51 6.67 1.47
N ARG A 63 11.60 5.70 1.58
CA ARG A 63 11.57 4.79 2.71
C ARG A 63 12.79 3.87 2.68
N THR A 64 13.41 3.67 3.83
CA THR A 64 14.48 2.68 3.99
C THR A 64 13.95 1.29 3.64
N PHE A 65 14.75 0.54 2.87
CA PHE A 65 14.42 -0.80 2.36
C PHE A 65 13.21 -0.88 1.42
N VAL A 66 12.76 0.25 0.85
CA VAL A 66 11.66 0.25 -0.13
C VAL A 66 11.92 -0.72 -1.28
N LYS A 67 13.15 -0.75 -1.80
CA LYS A 67 13.53 -1.67 -2.86
C LYS A 67 13.33 -3.14 -2.44
N ASN A 68 13.78 -3.51 -1.24
CA ASN A 68 13.63 -4.85 -0.71
C ASN A 68 12.15 -5.23 -0.50
N ILE A 69 11.31 -4.28 -0.02
CA ILE A 69 9.87 -4.48 0.15
C ILE A 69 9.21 -4.80 -1.20
N LEU A 70 9.54 -4.04 -2.24
CA LEU A 70 8.95 -4.22 -3.57
C LEU A 70 9.48 -5.49 -4.25
N GLU A 71 10.80 -5.70 -4.25
CA GLU A 71 11.44 -6.88 -4.85
C GLU A 71 11.03 -8.20 -4.18
N ALA A 72 10.64 -8.18 -2.90
CA ALA A 72 10.07 -9.34 -2.22
C ALA A 72 8.81 -9.87 -2.92
N ASN A 73 8.09 -9.01 -3.65
CA ASN A 73 6.88 -9.31 -4.39
C ASN A 73 7.04 -9.16 -5.91
N ASP A 74 8.28 -9.18 -6.42
CA ASP A 74 8.63 -9.00 -7.84
C ASP A 74 8.16 -7.67 -8.45
N LEU A 75 8.11 -6.60 -7.63
CA LEU A 75 7.69 -5.25 -8.01
C LEU A 75 8.86 -4.27 -8.04
N ASP A 76 8.69 -3.15 -8.73
CA ASP A 76 9.54 -1.98 -8.63
C ASP A 76 8.74 -0.72 -8.26
N PHE A 77 9.43 0.37 -7.90
CA PHE A 77 8.80 1.61 -7.42
C PHE A 77 8.08 2.42 -8.53
N ARG A 78 8.12 1.98 -9.78
CA ARG A 78 7.37 2.57 -10.89
C ARG A 78 6.09 1.81 -11.18
N ASP A 79 5.98 0.60 -10.66
CA ASP A 79 4.81 -0.24 -10.86
C ASP A 79 3.73 0.04 -9.81
N VAL A 80 3.13 1.24 -9.89
CA VAL A 80 2.01 1.64 -9.02
C VAL A 80 0.86 0.64 -9.12
N LYS A 81 0.54 0.21 -10.35
CA LYS A 81 -0.52 -0.76 -10.59
C LYS A 81 -0.25 -2.09 -9.89
N GLY A 82 0.96 -2.63 -10.03
CA GLY A 82 1.35 -3.89 -9.37
C GLY A 82 1.29 -3.79 -7.85
N VAL A 83 1.73 -2.66 -7.26
CA VAL A 83 1.59 -2.43 -5.81
C VAL A 83 0.12 -2.40 -5.40
N ILE A 84 -0.75 -1.71 -6.13
CA ILE A 84 -2.19 -1.66 -5.85
C ILE A 84 -2.84 -3.04 -6.02
N ASP A 85 -2.47 -3.81 -7.05
CA ASP A 85 -3.00 -5.16 -7.27
C ASP A 85 -2.74 -6.10 -6.08
N ILE A 86 -1.55 -5.97 -5.44
CA ILE A 86 -1.18 -6.77 -4.27
C ILE A 86 -1.78 -6.20 -2.99
N SER A 87 -1.56 -4.91 -2.71
CA SER A 87 -1.96 -4.26 -1.45
C SER A 87 -3.43 -3.89 -1.38
N LYS A 88 -4.11 -3.86 -2.53
CA LYS A 88 -5.46 -3.29 -2.71
C LYS A 88 -5.56 -1.83 -2.25
N GLY A 89 -4.43 -1.14 -2.14
CA GLY A 89 -4.36 0.21 -1.60
C GLY A 89 -4.90 0.34 -0.17
N LEU A 90 -4.95 -0.75 0.60
CA LEU A 90 -5.43 -0.76 1.98
C LEU A 90 -4.52 0.04 2.91
N SER A 91 -5.10 0.75 3.87
CA SER A 91 -4.40 1.53 4.88
C SER A 91 -4.95 1.27 6.28
N LEU A 92 -4.15 1.53 7.32
CA LEU A 92 -4.59 1.54 8.71
C LEU A 92 -5.25 2.88 9.11
N THR A 93 -5.31 3.87 8.21
CA THR A 93 -5.83 5.20 8.51
C THR A 93 -7.26 5.43 8.02
N ASP A 94 -7.76 4.56 7.15
CA ASP A 94 -9.10 4.67 6.57
C ASP A 94 -9.60 3.31 6.02
N CYS A 95 -10.81 3.31 5.46
CA CYS A 95 -11.48 2.11 4.95
C CYS A 95 -11.65 2.13 3.41
N PHE A 96 -10.87 2.95 2.70
CA PHE A 96 -10.84 2.94 1.25
C PHE A 96 -9.95 1.82 0.74
N TRP A 97 -10.34 1.19 -0.36
CA TRP A 97 -9.57 0.17 -1.02
C TRP A 97 -9.92 0.05 -2.51
N ILE A 98 -9.06 -0.64 -3.26
CA ILE A 98 -9.18 -0.73 -4.71
C ILE A 98 -9.10 -2.20 -5.13
N VAL A 99 -10.10 -2.66 -5.87
CA VAL A 99 -10.21 -4.05 -6.30
C VAL A 99 -10.53 -4.17 -7.79
N THR A 100 -10.24 -5.32 -8.36
CA THR A 100 -10.61 -5.67 -9.75
C THR A 100 -11.89 -6.50 -9.83
N ASP A 101 -12.34 -7.03 -8.69
CA ASP A 101 -13.58 -7.78 -8.54
C ASP A 101 -14.47 -7.08 -7.50
N ASP A 102 -15.59 -6.52 -7.96
CA ASP A 102 -16.52 -5.74 -7.13
C ASP A 102 -17.26 -6.60 -6.07
N SER A 103 -17.27 -7.93 -6.25
CA SER A 103 -17.91 -8.85 -5.31
C SER A 103 -17.13 -9.07 -4.01
N LEU A 104 -15.84 -8.69 -3.97
CA LEU A 104 -14.99 -8.85 -2.80
C LEU A 104 -15.50 -8.03 -1.61
N LYS A 105 -15.36 -8.60 -0.41
CA LYS A 105 -15.81 -8.02 0.85
C LYS A 105 -14.66 -7.42 1.64
N PHE A 106 -14.87 -6.23 2.20
CA PHE A 106 -13.86 -5.51 2.98
C PHE A 106 -13.41 -6.30 4.21
N GLU A 107 -14.31 -7.03 4.85
CA GLU A 107 -14.02 -7.86 6.03
C GLU A 107 -12.93 -8.90 5.79
N ASP A 108 -12.83 -9.44 4.56
CA ASP A 108 -11.86 -10.48 4.22
C ASP A 108 -10.43 -9.95 4.01
N TYR A 109 -10.25 -8.64 3.81
CA TYR A 109 -8.98 -8.04 3.38
C TYR A 109 -8.49 -6.90 4.27
N ASN A 110 -9.36 -6.23 5.04
CA ASN A 110 -9.00 -5.05 5.81
C ASN A 110 -7.80 -5.29 6.74
N LEU A 111 -7.04 -4.21 7.02
CA LEU A 111 -5.87 -4.27 7.88
C LEU A 111 -6.20 -4.14 9.39
N PHE A 112 -7.46 -3.94 9.75
CA PHE A 112 -7.88 -3.79 11.15
C PHE A 112 -8.03 -5.15 11.83
N ASP A 113 -8.55 -6.15 11.10
CA ASP A 113 -8.92 -7.46 11.66
C ASP A 113 -8.03 -8.60 11.12
N ASN A 114 -7.46 -8.43 9.92
CA ASN A 114 -6.71 -9.49 9.26
C ASN A 114 -5.23 -9.51 9.66
N HIS A 115 -4.59 -10.66 9.50
CA HIS A 115 -3.17 -10.84 9.82
C HIS A 115 -2.26 -10.07 8.87
N PHE A 116 -1.13 -9.57 9.41
CA PHE A 116 -0.05 -8.98 8.61
C PHE A 116 0.95 -10.04 8.18
N SER A 117 1.61 -9.81 7.03
CA SER A 117 2.72 -10.65 6.60
C SER A 117 3.92 -10.47 7.53
N SER A 118 4.25 -11.49 8.31
CA SER A 118 5.44 -11.47 9.18
C SER A 118 6.75 -11.43 8.38
N GLU A 119 6.76 -12.06 7.20
CA GLU A 119 7.91 -12.07 6.29
C GLU A 119 8.15 -10.67 5.71
N LEU A 120 7.09 -10.00 5.23
CA LEU A 120 7.21 -8.64 4.71
C LEU A 120 7.59 -7.64 5.80
N SER A 121 7.09 -7.82 7.02
CA SER A 121 7.50 -7.03 8.18
C SER A 121 9.00 -7.17 8.48
N LEU A 122 9.55 -8.39 8.37
CA LEU A 122 10.99 -8.63 8.55
C LEU A 122 11.80 -7.92 7.45
N VAL A 123 11.40 -8.04 6.18
CA VAL A 123 12.02 -7.34 5.05
C VAL A 123 12.00 -5.82 5.28
N ALA A 124 10.85 -5.28 5.67
CA ALA A 124 10.64 -3.84 5.86
C ALA A 124 11.46 -3.24 7.01
N PHE A 125 11.77 -4.03 8.03
CA PHE A 125 12.53 -3.58 9.20
C PHE A 125 14.03 -3.79 9.07
N THR A 126 14.47 -4.91 8.47
CA THR A 126 15.88 -5.33 8.44
C THR A 126 16.55 -5.21 7.07
N GLY A 127 15.76 -5.03 5.99
CA GLY A 127 16.26 -5.13 4.62
C GLY A 127 16.62 -6.55 4.18
N TYR A 128 16.22 -7.57 4.95
CA TYR A 128 16.46 -8.97 4.58
C TYR A 128 15.83 -9.27 3.22
N THR A 129 16.58 -9.95 2.36
CA THR A 129 16.09 -10.32 1.02
C THR A 129 15.30 -11.63 1.11
N SER A 130 14.04 -11.58 0.75
CA SER A 130 13.14 -12.73 0.69
C SER A 130 12.23 -12.62 -0.52
N LYS A 131 11.75 -13.74 -1.03
CA LYS A 131 10.67 -13.80 -2.01
C LYS A 131 9.40 -14.27 -1.32
N ILE A 132 8.38 -13.42 -1.35
CA ILE A 132 7.09 -13.68 -0.73
C ILE A 132 6.15 -14.19 -1.82
N LYS A 133 5.56 -15.35 -1.59
CA LYS A 133 4.61 -15.95 -2.53
C LYS A 133 3.17 -15.68 -2.07
N GLY A 134 2.33 -15.28 -3.02
CA GLY A 134 0.91 -15.06 -2.78
C GLY A 134 0.56 -13.59 -2.49
N ILE A 135 -0.73 -13.34 -2.27
CA ILE A 135 -1.26 -12.01 -1.94
C ILE A 135 -0.94 -11.76 -0.46
N ALA A 136 -0.13 -10.75 -0.20
CA ALA A 136 0.13 -10.29 1.15
C ALA A 136 -0.45 -8.89 1.32
N THR A 137 -1.70 -8.79 1.76
CA THR A 137 -2.20 -7.52 2.28
C THR A 137 -1.39 -7.20 3.53
N SER A 138 -0.68 -6.08 3.50
CA SER A 138 0.16 -5.67 4.62
C SER A 138 0.28 -4.15 4.66
N PRO A 139 0.24 -3.52 5.84
CA PRO A 139 0.42 -2.09 5.96
C PRO A 139 1.80 -1.60 5.51
N GLU A 140 2.75 -2.49 5.27
CA GLU A 140 4.09 -2.15 4.77
C GLU A 140 4.08 -1.45 3.41
N PHE A 141 3.09 -1.77 2.56
CA PHE A 141 2.95 -1.15 1.24
C PHE A 141 2.43 0.28 1.27
N THR A 142 1.82 0.72 2.37
CA THR A 142 1.17 2.04 2.49
C THR A 142 1.71 2.86 3.66
N THR A 143 2.71 2.34 4.38
CA THR A 143 3.29 3.03 5.54
C THR A 143 4.24 4.13 5.12
N ASP A 144 3.93 5.36 5.50
CA ASP A 144 4.73 6.54 5.21
C ASP A 144 5.96 6.69 6.14
N GLY A 145 6.87 7.58 5.73
CA GLY A 145 8.07 7.99 6.45
C GLY A 145 9.34 7.19 6.12
N ALA A 146 10.50 7.84 6.23
CA ALA A 146 11.78 7.39 5.71
C ALA A 146 12.47 6.27 6.51
N LEU A 147 12.32 6.23 7.84
CA LEU A 147 13.05 5.28 8.70
C LEU A 147 12.55 3.83 8.54
N PRO A 148 13.41 2.83 8.84
CA PRO A 148 12.98 1.43 8.92
C PRO A 148 11.84 1.29 9.92
N LYS A 149 10.80 0.60 9.52
CA LYS A 149 9.67 0.33 10.40
C LYS A 149 8.93 -0.92 9.95
N ALA A 150 8.27 -1.58 10.88
CA ALA A 150 7.45 -2.74 10.62
C ALA A 150 6.24 -2.79 11.53
N TRP A 151 5.14 -3.20 10.97
CA TRP A 151 3.91 -3.44 11.69
C TRP A 151 3.84 -4.88 12.21
N ARG A 152 3.37 -5.03 13.42
CA ARG A 152 3.12 -6.32 14.07
C ARG A 152 1.74 -6.33 14.71
N ARG A 153 1.05 -7.46 14.61
CA ARG A 153 -0.14 -7.74 15.38
C ARG A 153 0.20 -8.79 16.45
N ILE A 154 0.03 -8.44 17.71
CA ILE A 154 0.31 -9.29 18.87
C ILE A 154 -0.93 -9.24 19.76
N ASP A 155 -1.55 -10.38 20.06
CA ASP A 155 -2.74 -10.49 20.90
C ASP A 155 -3.87 -9.52 20.52
N ASN A 156 -4.14 -9.37 19.20
CA ASN A 156 -5.09 -8.45 18.59
C ASN A 156 -4.75 -6.95 18.70
N GLU A 157 -3.62 -6.59 19.31
CA GLU A 157 -3.13 -5.21 19.29
C GLU A 157 -2.14 -4.99 18.16
N VAL A 158 -2.16 -3.77 17.58
CA VAL A 158 -1.31 -3.40 16.45
C VAL A 158 -0.18 -2.49 16.91
N PHE A 159 1.05 -2.90 16.66
CA PHE A 159 2.27 -2.19 17.05
C PHE A 159 3.07 -1.75 15.81
N LEU A 160 3.60 -0.53 15.85
CA LEU A 160 4.58 -0.04 14.89
C LEU A 160 5.98 -0.04 15.52
N TYR A 161 6.84 -0.94 15.07
CA TYR A 161 8.26 -0.94 15.39
C TYR A 161 8.99 0.06 14.51
N LYS A 162 9.80 0.93 15.09
CA LYS A 162 10.60 1.93 14.37
C LYS A 162 12.08 1.74 14.66
N GLY A 163 12.89 1.69 13.60
CA GLY A 163 14.35 1.74 13.73
C GLY A 163 14.83 3.19 13.90
N SER A 164 16.01 3.36 14.50
CA SER A 164 16.71 4.63 14.59
C SER A 164 17.79 4.78 13.52
N THR A 165 18.27 6.00 13.28
CA THR A 165 19.43 6.27 12.43
C THR A 165 20.73 5.67 13.00
N GLU A 166 20.82 5.49 14.32
CA GLU A 166 21.96 4.86 14.98
C GLU A 166 22.04 3.36 14.68
N TYR A 167 20.91 2.68 14.59
CA TYR A 167 20.85 1.27 14.16
C TYR A 167 21.43 1.07 12.76
N LEU A 168 21.14 1.96 11.81
CA LEU A 168 21.69 1.90 10.45
C LEU A 168 23.22 2.15 10.43
N LYS A 169 23.73 2.99 11.32
CA LYS A 169 25.19 3.23 11.46
C LYS A 169 25.88 2.01 12.06
N ALA A 170 25.31 1.37 13.06
CA ALA A 170 25.87 0.19 13.70
C ALA A 170 25.95 -1.02 12.74
N SER A 171 24.96 -1.19 11.86
CA SER A 171 24.96 -2.28 10.87
C SER A 171 25.95 -2.06 9.71
N ASN A 172 26.37 -0.82 9.47
CA ASN A 172 27.37 -0.47 8.45
C ASN A 172 28.80 -0.35 9.02
N GLY A 173 28.96 -0.38 10.35
CA GLY A 173 30.23 -0.19 11.05
C GLY A 173 30.98 -1.48 11.41
N GLY A 174 30.54 -2.64 10.96
CA GLY A 174 31.14 -3.92 11.28
C GLY A 174 31.95 -4.52 10.14
N ASN A 175 32.97 -3.84 9.64
CA ASN A 175 34.12 -4.43 8.94
C ASN A 175 35.14 -3.35 8.64
N GLU A 176 35.96 -3.02 9.60
CA GLU A 176 37.35 -2.64 9.30
C GLU A 176 38.30 -3.51 10.14
N PRO A 177 39.42 -3.98 9.51
CA PRO A 177 40.33 -4.99 10.04
C PRO A 177 41.14 -4.50 11.22
#